data_aca36381a93455fec1199add6c12e0f5
#
_entry.id   aca36381a93455fec1199add6c12e0f5
#
_cell.length_a   1.000
_cell.length_b   1.000
_cell.length_c   1.000
_cell.angle_alpha   90.00
_cell.angle_beta   90.00
_cell.angle_gamma   90.00
#
_symmetry.space_group_name_H-M   'P 1'
#
loop_
_entity.id
_entity.type
_entity.pdbx_description
1 polymer ?
#
loop_
_entity_poly.entity_id
_entity_poly.type
_entity_poly.pdbx_seq_one_letter_code
_entity_poly.pdbx_strand_id
1 'polypeptide(L)'
;MVVVGADHVYRMDPQQIIDQHVAGGAGVTVAAIPVPCADATEFGVIGVGKDGRTMEAFLEKPADPPARPGHPDQALASMGNYVFTTDALVDALRKDAADDASRHDMGGNLIPMLMRDGLAQVYDFTANKVPGAEPDDMPYWRDVGTLDSYFDAHMDLCAPVPVFNLYNDRWPILTHVPSQPPAKFVHDSGKHIGRALDSLVSNGVIVSGGLVRESVLSPGVRVNSWARVERAVILDNTVVGEHAMVRDAIIDKNVTVPDGVQVGVDKEHDRARGFVVSAAGITVVGKGQEVPA
;
A
#
# COMPACT_ATOMS: atom_id res chain seq x y z
N MET A 1 1.57 23.56 -5.78
CA MET A 1 2.26 22.64 -4.85
C MET A 1 1.57 21.29 -4.90
N VAL A 2 2.31 20.17 -4.89
CA VAL A 2 1.75 18.82 -4.83
C VAL A 2 2.02 18.25 -3.44
N VAL A 3 1.00 17.67 -2.81
CA VAL A 3 1.06 17.02 -1.50
C VAL A 3 0.53 15.60 -1.67
N VAL A 4 1.29 14.61 -1.20
CA VAL A 4 0.94 13.20 -1.33
C VAL A 4 1.09 12.48 0.00
N GLY A 5 0.24 11.49 0.25
CA GLY A 5 0.39 10.57 1.37
C GLY A 5 1.65 9.70 1.18
N ALA A 6 2.25 9.29 2.30
CA ALA A 6 3.49 8.50 2.29
C ALA A 6 3.26 6.98 2.32
N ASP A 7 2.04 6.55 2.60
CA ASP A 7 1.63 5.16 2.86
C ASP A 7 0.59 4.64 1.86
N HIS A 8 0.59 5.17 0.66
CA HIS A 8 -0.33 4.75 -0.40
C HIS A 8 0.42 4.07 -1.55
N VAL A 9 -0.11 2.96 -2.02
CA VAL A 9 0.40 2.22 -3.19
C VAL A 9 -0.49 2.52 -4.39
N TYR A 10 0.08 3.18 -5.39
CA TYR A 10 -0.59 3.50 -6.66
C TYR A 10 0.44 3.82 -7.76
N ARG A 11 -0.01 3.88 -9.00
CA ARG A 11 0.79 4.40 -10.13
C ARG A 11 0.00 5.49 -10.82
N MET A 12 0.58 6.68 -10.93
CA MET A 12 -0.08 7.85 -11.49
C MET A 12 0.92 8.69 -12.29
N ASP A 13 0.45 9.29 -13.39
CA ASP A 13 1.11 10.43 -13.99
C ASP A 13 0.59 11.70 -13.31
N PRO A 14 1.40 12.36 -12.46
CA PRO A 14 0.97 13.53 -11.72
C PRO A 14 0.73 14.76 -12.61
N GLN A 15 1.27 14.77 -13.84
CA GLN A 15 1.06 15.89 -14.75
C GLN A 15 -0.43 16.06 -15.10
N GLN A 16 -1.17 14.96 -15.22
CA GLN A 16 -2.59 15.01 -15.61
C GLN A 16 -3.47 15.70 -14.56
N ILE A 17 -3.26 15.44 -13.28
CA ILE A 17 -3.97 16.17 -12.22
C ILE A 17 -3.52 17.63 -12.12
N ILE A 18 -2.23 17.92 -12.36
CA ILE A 18 -1.71 19.29 -12.40
C ILE A 18 -2.34 20.07 -13.55
N ASP A 19 -2.42 19.49 -14.73
CA ASP A 19 -3.02 20.13 -15.91
C ASP A 19 -4.51 20.42 -15.68
N GLN A 20 -5.26 19.48 -15.09
CA GLN A 20 -6.65 19.72 -14.70
C GLN A 20 -6.77 20.83 -13.67
N HIS A 21 -5.90 20.87 -12.66
CA HIS A 21 -5.87 21.91 -11.63
C HIS A 21 -5.67 23.30 -12.22
N VAL A 22 -4.66 23.44 -13.09
CA VAL A 22 -4.35 24.71 -13.75
C VAL A 22 -5.50 25.15 -14.66
N ALA A 23 -6.04 24.24 -15.48
CA ALA A 23 -7.15 24.55 -16.38
C ALA A 23 -8.45 24.91 -15.63
N GLY A 24 -8.65 24.34 -14.44
CA GLY A 24 -9.82 24.62 -13.61
C GLY A 24 -9.71 25.88 -12.75
N GLY A 25 -8.51 26.44 -12.58
CA GLY A 25 -8.26 27.60 -11.74
C GLY A 25 -8.60 27.37 -10.26
N ALA A 26 -8.51 26.14 -9.79
CA ALA A 26 -8.86 25.76 -8.43
C ALA A 26 -7.83 26.22 -7.38
N GLY A 27 -8.26 26.36 -6.13
CA GLY A 27 -7.36 26.52 -4.98
C GLY A 27 -6.77 25.16 -4.55
N VAL A 28 -7.58 24.09 -4.65
CA VAL A 28 -7.16 22.70 -4.45
C VAL A 28 -7.86 21.76 -5.42
N THR A 29 -7.12 20.75 -5.90
CA THR A 29 -7.68 19.60 -6.61
C THR A 29 -7.30 18.34 -5.83
N VAL A 30 -8.28 17.53 -5.48
CA VAL A 30 -8.13 16.29 -4.72
C VAL A 30 -8.27 15.10 -5.66
N ALA A 31 -7.28 14.20 -5.68
CA ALA A 31 -7.42 12.94 -6.38
C ALA A 31 -8.38 12.02 -5.62
N ALA A 32 -9.31 11.41 -6.34
CA ALA A 32 -10.31 10.50 -5.79
C ALA A 32 -10.45 9.25 -6.64
N ILE A 33 -10.80 8.15 -5.98
CA ILE A 33 -11.06 6.86 -6.62
C ILE A 33 -12.44 6.35 -6.22
N PRO A 34 -13.22 5.76 -7.15
CA PRO A 34 -14.44 5.07 -6.79
C PRO A 34 -14.15 3.82 -5.97
N VAL A 35 -14.83 3.68 -4.85
CA VAL A 35 -14.81 2.49 -3.99
C VAL A 35 -16.25 2.05 -3.68
N PRO A 36 -16.50 0.78 -3.32
CA PRO A 36 -17.80 0.37 -2.80
C PRO A 36 -18.20 1.21 -1.60
N CYS A 37 -19.49 1.59 -1.48
CA CYS A 37 -19.95 2.38 -0.34
C CYS A 37 -19.65 1.72 1.02
N ALA A 38 -19.67 0.37 1.06
CA ALA A 38 -19.33 -0.37 2.29
C ALA A 38 -17.89 -0.13 2.76
N ASP A 39 -16.95 0.04 1.83
CA ASP A 39 -15.53 0.23 2.13
C ASP A 39 -15.20 1.72 2.36
N ALA A 40 -16.05 2.62 1.89
CA ALA A 40 -15.83 4.07 1.95
C ALA A 40 -15.84 4.64 3.38
N THR A 41 -16.36 3.89 4.35
CA THR A 41 -16.39 4.27 5.78
C THR A 41 -15.01 4.40 6.42
N GLU A 42 -13.98 3.88 5.78
CA GLU A 42 -12.60 3.94 6.26
C GLU A 42 -11.83 5.19 5.74
N PHE A 43 -12.41 5.93 4.80
CA PHE A 43 -11.74 7.00 4.06
C PHE A 43 -12.43 8.36 4.21
N GLY A 44 -11.71 9.41 3.85
CA GLY A 44 -12.33 10.68 3.51
C GLY A 44 -13.16 10.52 2.23
N VAL A 45 -14.45 10.86 2.28
CA VAL A 45 -15.38 10.68 1.15
C VAL A 45 -15.77 12.02 0.57
N ILE A 46 -15.79 12.09 -0.75
CA ILE A 46 -16.04 13.29 -1.52
C ILE A 46 -17.42 13.23 -2.17
N GLY A 47 -18.25 14.22 -1.89
CA GLY A 47 -19.45 14.49 -2.66
C GLY A 47 -19.13 15.45 -3.81
N VAL A 48 -19.57 15.13 -5.02
CA VAL A 48 -19.33 15.93 -6.22
C VAL A 48 -20.63 16.43 -6.83
N GLY A 49 -20.57 17.61 -7.43
CA GLY A 49 -21.67 18.18 -8.19
C GLY A 49 -21.96 17.40 -9.48
N LYS A 50 -23.02 17.83 -10.19
CA LYS A 50 -23.44 17.22 -11.45
C LYS A 50 -22.40 17.26 -12.58
N ASP A 51 -21.43 18.18 -12.48
CA ASP A 51 -20.29 18.33 -13.39
C ASP A 51 -19.21 17.26 -13.16
N GLY A 52 -19.32 16.48 -12.08
CA GLY A 52 -18.33 15.45 -11.69
C GLY A 52 -16.97 16.02 -11.23
N ARG A 53 -16.86 17.34 -11.04
CA ARG A 53 -15.61 18.05 -10.73
C ARG A 53 -15.69 18.93 -9.50
N THR A 54 -16.75 19.70 -9.37
CA THR A 54 -16.91 20.60 -8.22
C THR A 54 -17.12 19.78 -6.96
N MET A 55 -16.31 20.03 -5.95
CA MET A 55 -16.48 19.39 -4.64
C MET A 55 -17.60 20.08 -3.87
N GLU A 56 -18.64 19.33 -3.51
CA GLU A 56 -19.79 19.82 -2.74
C GLU A 56 -19.78 19.33 -1.29
N ALA A 57 -19.08 18.24 -1.01
CA ALA A 57 -18.89 17.71 0.34
C ALA A 57 -17.54 17.04 0.49
N PHE A 58 -16.97 17.12 1.70
CA PHE A 58 -15.83 16.32 2.14
C PHE A 58 -16.13 15.82 3.55
N LEU A 59 -16.26 14.53 3.71
CA LEU A 59 -16.68 13.87 4.95
C LEU A 59 -15.61 12.87 5.38
N GLU A 60 -15.08 13.05 6.58
CA GLU A 60 -14.09 12.12 7.13
C GLU A 60 -14.78 10.90 7.73
N LYS A 61 -14.50 9.72 7.18
CA LYS A 61 -14.98 8.40 7.63
C LYS A 61 -16.49 8.39 7.96
N PRO A 62 -17.35 8.77 7.02
CA PRO A 62 -18.78 8.86 7.27
C PRO A 62 -19.40 7.46 7.43
N ALA A 63 -20.31 7.32 8.39
CA ALA A 63 -21.06 6.06 8.55
C ALA A 63 -22.03 5.78 7.38
N ASP A 64 -22.46 6.85 6.69
CA ASP A 64 -23.32 6.80 5.50
C ASP A 64 -22.68 7.66 4.40
N PRO A 65 -21.78 7.06 3.60
CA PRO A 65 -21.05 7.78 2.57
C PRO A 65 -21.97 8.18 1.40
N PRO A 66 -21.86 9.45 0.90
CA PRO A 66 -22.62 9.87 -0.27
C PRO A 66 -22.20 9.06 -1.50
N ALA A 67 -23.21 8.55 -2.21
CA ALA A 67 -22.97 7.81 -3.43
C ALA A 67 -22.50 8.75 -4.58
N ARG A 68 -21.64 8.20 -5.44
CA ARG A 68 -21.20 8.87 -6.68
C ARG A 68 -22.41 9.07 -7.62
N PRO A 69 -22.56 10.23 -8.26
CA PRO A 69 -23.61 10.47 -9.24
C PRO A 69 -23.65 9.39 -10.34
N GLY A 70 -24.82 8.76 -10.52
CA GLY A 70 -25.02 7.67 -11.47
C GLY A 70 -24.53 6.27 -11.02
N HIS A 71 -23.93 6.15 -9.84
CA HIS A 71 -23.41 4.89 -9.29
C HIS A 71 -23.80 4.77 -7.81
N PRO A 72 -25.01 4.27 -7.49
CA PRO A 72 -25.54 4.27 -6.12
C PRO A 72 -24.82 3.34 -5.15
N ASP A 73 -24.03 2.41 -5.65
CA ASP A 73 -23.22 1.43 -4.93
C ASP A 73 -21.77 1.86 -4.69
N GLN A 74 -21.36 3.02 -5.25
CA GLN A 74 -19.99 3.54 -5.17
C GLN A 74 -19.95 4.93 -4.53
N ALA A 75 -18.90 5.17 -3.78
CA ALA A 75 -18.53 6.48 -3.27
C ALA A 75 -17.16 6.91 -3.83
N LEU A 76 -16.83 8.19 -3.79
CA LEU A 76 -15.52 8.70 -4.15
C LEU A 76 -14.66 8.83 -2.91
N ALA A 77 -13.69 7.95 -2.72
CA ALA A 77 -12.69 8.04 -1.66
C ALA A 77 -11.57 9.01 -2.04
N SER A 78 -11.19 9.88 -1.12
CA SER A 78 -10.00 10.72 -1.25
C SER A 78 -8.75 9.84 -1.19
N MET A 79 -7.86 10.00 -2.17
CA MET A 79 -6.60 9.26 -2.21
C MET A 79 -5.51 9.92 -1.34
N GLY A 80 -5.78 11.01 -0.62
CA GLY A 80 -4.76 11.74 0.12
C GLY A 80 -3.73 12.45 -0.77
N ASN A 81 -4.03 12.62 -2.05
CA ASN A 81 -3.18 13.28 -3.03
C ASN A 81 -3.82 14.58 -3.48
N TYR A 82 -3.09 15.68 -3.35
CA TYR A 82 -3.60 17.03 -3.53
C TYR A 82 -2.70 17.86 -4.43
N VAL A 83 -3.30 18.68 -5.27
CA VAL A 83 -2.62 19.79 -5.97
C VAL A 83 -3.20 21.10 -5.46
N PHE A 84 -2.36 21.98 -4.95
CA PHE A 84 -2.75 23.29 -4.44
C PHE A 84 -2.18 24.42 -5.29
N THR A 85 -2.96 25.46 -5.50
CA THR A 85 -2.44 26.78 -5.78
C THR A 85 -1.73 27.28 -4.52
N THR A 86 -0.45 27.65 -4.63
CA THR A 86 0.40 27.93 -3.46
C THR A 86 -0.16 29.03 -2.58
N ASP A 87 -0.65 30.12 -3.16
CA ASP A 87 -1.23 31.23 -2.40
C ASP A 87 -2.50 30.80 -1.65
N ALA A 88 -3.37 30.01 -2.30
CA ALA A 88 -4.58 29.49 -1.65
C ALA A 88 -4.25 28.59 -0.46
N LEU A 89 -3.22 27.73 -0.60
CA LEU A 89 -2.76 26.90 0.51
C LEU A 89 -2.20 27.73 1.66
N VAL A 90 -1.33 28.69 1.37
CA VAL A 90 -0.71 29.56 2.41
C VAL A 90 -1.76 30.36 3.15
N ASP A 91 -2.76 30.91 2.45
CA ASP A 91 -3.84 31.65 3.08
C ASP A 91 -4.75 30.76 3.93
N ALA A 92 -5.06 29.55 3.45
CA ALA A 92 -5.82 28.57 4.23
C ALA A 92 -5.06 28.14 5.49
N LEU A 93 -3.75 27.85 5.39
CA LEU A 93 -2.90 27.51 6.53
C LEU A 93 -2.82 28.64 7.57
N ARG A 94 -2.73 29.90 7.15
CA ARG A 94 -2.73 31.04 8.06
C ARG A 94 -4.06 31.18 8.80
N LYS A 95 -5.18 30.99 8.11
CA LYS A 95 -6.52 31.02 8.72
C LYS A 95 -6.67 29.88 9.73
N ASP A 96 -6.27 28.67 9.34
CA ASP A 96 -6.34 27.47 10.17
C ASP A 96 -5.45 27.58 11.42
N ALA A 97 -4.23 28.08 11.27
CA ALA A 97 -3.31 28.30 12.39
C ALA A 97 -3.79 29.33 13.42
N ALA A 98 -4.70 30.25 13.03
CA ALA A 98 -5.31 31.24 13.90
C ALA A 98 -6.61 30.74 14.58
N ASP A 99 -7.07 29.55 14.25
CA ASP A 99 -8.28 28.94 14.81
C ASP A 99 -7.93 27.94 15.91
N ASP A 100 -8.05 28.34 17.16
CA ASP A 100 -7.78 27.49 18.33
C ASP A 100 -8.70 26.24 18.41
N ALA A 101 -9.81 26.22 17.67
CA ALA A 101 -10.73 25.08 17.61
C ALA A 101 -10.34 24.07 16.50
N SER A 102 -9.43 24.44 15.62
CA SER A 102 -8.95 23.57 14.55
C SER A 102 -8.06 22.44 15.10
N ARG A 103 -8.16 21.28 14.48
CA ARG A 103 -7.24 20.15 14.71
C ARG A 103 -6.01 20.21 13.80
N HIS A 104 -5.93 21.22 12.93
CA HIS A 104 -4.87 21.42 11.95
C HIS A 104 -4.69 20.21 11.02
N ASP A 105 -5.81 19.60 10.66
CA ASP A 105 -5.84 18.42 9.79
C ASP A 105 -6.17 18.81 8.33
N MET A 106 -5.47 18.20 7.38
CA MET A 106 -5.65 18.51 5.95
C MET A 106 -7.08 18.20 5.50
N GLY A 107 -7.53 16.97 5.74
CA GLY A 107 -8.86 16.49 5.33
C GLY A 107 -9.98 17.08 6.16
N GLY A 108 -9.79 17.20 7.48
CA GLY A 108 -10.83 17.67 8.39
C GLY A 108 -11.00 19.19 8.46
N ASN A 109 -9.98 19.96 8.13
CA ASN A 109 -9.98 21.41 8.30
C ASN A 109 -9.71 22.17 6.99
N LEU A 110 -8.55 21.95 6.34
CA LEU A 110 -8.12 22.74 5.19
C LEU A 110 -8.97 22.50 3.93
N ILE A 111 -9.20 21.23 3.57
CA ILE A 111 -10.00 20.90 2.38
C ILE A 111 -11.44 21.40 2.53
N PRO A 112 -12.15 21.18 3.66
CA PRO A 112 -13.49 21.75 3.86
C PRO A 112 -13.51 23.28 3.84
N MET A 113 -12.44 23.96 4.29
CA MET A 113 -12.34 25.43 4.20
C MET A 113 -12.30 25.89 2.74
N LEU A 114 -11.40 25.33 1.93
CA LEU A 114 -11.28 25.66 0.52
C LEU A 114 -12.53 25.27 -0.30
N MET A 115 -13.19 24.19 0.08
CA MET A 115 -14.47 23.77 -0.51
C MET A 115 -15.58 24.82 -0.26
N ARG A 116 -15.71 25.29 0.98
CA ARG A 116 -16.71 26.34 1.32
C ARG A 116 -16.46 27.65 0.56
N ASP A 117 -15.19 27.95 0.27
CA ASP A 117 -14.81 29.11 -0.54
C ASP A 117 -15.01 28.88 -2.06
N GLY A 118 -15.52 27.69 -2.48
CA GLY A 118 -15.74 27.34 -3.89
C GLY A 118 -14.44 27.06 -4.66
N LEU A 119 -13.35 26.81 -3.97
CA LEU A 119 -12.01 26.63 -4.53
C LEU A 119 -11.56 25.16 -4.65
N ALA A 120 -12.41 24.19 -4.31
CA ALA A 120 -12.06 22.78 -4.30
C ALA A 120 -12.65 22.02 -5.50
N GLN A 121 -11.81 21.23 -6.15
CA GLN A 121 -12.17 20.36 -7.27
C GLN A 121 -11.70 18.93 -7.01
N VAL A 122 -12.30 17.99 -7.75
CA VAL A 122 -11.98 16.57 -7.73
C VAL A 122 -11.33 16.15 -9.04
N TYR A 123 -10.30 15.34 -8.95
CA TYR A 123 -9.70 14.62 -10.07
C TYR A 123 -10.05 13.14 -9.96
N ASP A 124 -10.76 12.59 -10.95
CA ASP A 124 -11.08 11.17 -11.02
C ASP A 124 -9.83 10.39 -11.43
N PHE A 125 -9.23 9.66 -10.50
CA PHE A 125 -8.03 8.87 -10.73
C PHE A 125 -8.21 7.78 -11.79
N THR A 126 -9.44 7.30 -12.01
CA THR A 126 -9.71 6.30 -13.06
C THR A 126 -9.44 6.83 -14.47
N ALA A 127 -9.40 8.14 -14.64
CA ALA A 127 -9.05 8.80 -15.89
C ALA A 127 -7.54 8.91 -16.12
N ASN A 128 -6.70 8.66 -15.08
CA ASN A 128 -5.25 8.76 -15.19
C ASN A 128 -4.69 7.63 -16.07
N LYS A 129 -3.86 7.99 -17.03
CA LYS A 129 -3.24 7.03 -17.94
C LYS A 129 -1.74 7.18 -17.90
N VAL A 130 -1.03 6.12 -17.59
CA VAL A 130 0.43 6.08 -17.61
C VAL A 130 0.93 5.41 -18.90
N PRO A 131 2.11 5.77 -19.42
CA PRO A 131 2.71 5.06 -20.54
C PRO A 131 2.87 3.57 -20.23
N GLY A 132 2.54 2.70 -21.19
CA GLY A 132 2.61 1.24 -21.02
C GLY A 132 1.45 0.62 -20.26
N ALA A 133 0.45 1.39 -19.86
CA ALA A 133 -0.81 0.83 -19.36
C ALA A 133 -1.56 0.13 -20.50
N GLU A 134 -2.08 -1.06 -20.22
CA GLU A 134 -2.94 -1.79 -21.14
C GLU A 134 -4.40 -1.29 -21.02
N PRO A 135 -5.24 -1.48 -22.06
CA PRO A 135 -6.62 -1.02 -22.02
C PRO A 135 -7.45 -1.59 -20.87
N ASP A 136 -7.11 -2.80 -20.43
CA ASP A 136 -7.81 -3.52 -19.37
C ASP A 136 -7.16 -3.34 -17.98
N ASP A 137 -6.09 -2.54 -17.89
CA ASP A 137 -5.47 -2.23 -16.60
C ASP A 137 -6.48 -1.48 -15.73
N MET A 138 -6.82 -2.08 -14.61
CA MET A 138 -7.69 -1.45 -13.61
C MET A 138 -6.89 -0.43 -12.78
N PRO A 139 -7.48 0.71 -12.43
CA PRO A 139 -6.84 1.65 -11.52
C PRO A 139 -6.65 0.97 -10.16
N TYR A 140 -5.40 0.92 -9.71
CA TYR A 140 -5.06 0.35 -8.41
C TYR A 140 -4.65 1.47 -7.45
N TRP A 141 -5.31 1.51 -6.31
CA TRP A 141 -4.92 2.33 -5.17
C TRP A 141 -5.21 1.56 -3.89
N ARG A 142 -4.26 1.57 -2.96
CA ARG A 142 -4.42 0.96 -1.64
C ARG A 142 -3.69 1.80 -0.60
N ASP A 143 -4.41 2.15 0.44
CA ASP A 143 -3.86 2.65 1.69
C ASP A 143 -3.26 1.46 2.46
N VAL A 144 -2.00 1.57 2.88
CA VAL A 144 -1.29 0.54 3.65
C VAL A 144 -1.00 0.97 5.09
N GLY A 145 -1.84 1.83 5.65
CA GLY A 145 -1.74 2.36 7.01
C GLY A 145 -2.02 1.33 8.12
N THR A 146 -2.45 0.11 7.77
CA THR A 146 -2.59 -1.00 8.73
C THR A 146 -1.70 -2.18 8.37
N LEU A 147 -1.37 -3.04 9.35
CA LEU A 147 -0.58 -4.26 9.10
C LEU A 147 -1.28 -5.19 8.12
N ASP A 148 -2.61 -5.28 8.21
CA ASP A 148 -3.40 -6.13 7.34
C ASP A 148 -3.42 -5.61 5.91
N SER A 149 -3.67 -4.31 5.70
CA SER A 149 -3.66 -3.72 4.36
C SER A 149 -2.25 -3.72 3.73
N TYR A 150 -1.20 -3.54 4.54
CA TYR A 150 0.19 -3.69 4.09
C TYR A 150 0.47 -5.13 3.63
N PHE A 151 0.04 -6.12 4.40
CA PHE A 151 0.19 -7.53 4.03
C PHE A 151 -0.57 -7.86 2.74
N ASP A 152 -1.83 -7.45 2.66
CA ASP A 152 -2.68 -7.70 1.49
C ASP A 152 -2.12 -7.06 0.22
N ALA A 153 -1.57 -5.84 0.31
CA ALA A 153 -0.93 -5.19 -0.84
C ALA A 153 0.24 -6.02 -1.40
N HIS A 154 0.98 -6.72 -0.54
CA HIS A 154 2.03 -7.64 -0.97
C HIS A 154 1.46 -8.93 -1.57
N MET A 155 0.39 -9.46 -1.00
CA MET A 155 -0.26 -10.66 -1.52
C MET A 155 -0.92 -10.42 -2.88
N ASP A 156 -1.47 -9.22 -3.12
CA ASP A 156 -1.96 -8.81 -4.45
C ASP A 156 -0.88 -8.98 -5.53
N LEU A 157 0.37 -8.64 -5.20
CA LEU A 157 1.50 -8.78 -6.13
C LEU A 157 1.89 -10.25 -6.40
N CYS A 158 1.54 -11.17 -5.50
CA CYS A 158 1.83 -12.59 -5.65
C CYS A 158 0.79 -13.31 -6.53
N ALA A 159 -0.31 -12.65 -6.89
CA ALA A 159 -1.32 -13.23 -7.79
C ALA A 159 -0.70 -13.57 -9.16
N PRO A 160 -1.16 -14.64 -9.84
CA PRO A 160 -0.67 -14.99 -11.18
C PRO A 160 -0.83 -13.85 -12.20
N VAL A 161 -1.87 -13.04 -12.06
CA VAL A 161 -2.09 -11.81 -12.85
C VAL A 161 -2.39 -10.69 -11.86
N PRO A 162 -1.38 -9.99 -11.34
CA PRO A 162 -1.58 -8.93 -10.37
C PRO A 162 -2.23 -7.70 -11.01
N VAL A 163 -3.19 -7.10 -10.32
CA VAL A 163 -3.83 -5.85 -10.75
C VAL A 163 -2.79 -4.72 -10.84
N PHE A 164 -1.85 -4.67 -9.89
CA PHE A 164 -0.75 -3.72 -9.90
C PHE A 164 0.47 -4.30 -10.62
N ASN A 165 0.65 -3.94 -11.90
CA ASN A 165 1.72 -4.46 -12.72
C ASN A 165 3.07 -3.79 -12.42
N LEU A 166 3.98 -4.47 -11.72
CA LEU A 166 5.34 -3.99 -11.45
C LEU A 166 6.24 -3.98 -12.70
N TYR A 167 5.88 -4.71 -13.75
CA TYR A 167 6.72 -4.95 -14.92
C TYR A 167 6.48 -3.95 -16.07
N ASN A 168 5.73 -2.87 -15.82
CA ASN A 168 5.60 -1.78 -16.79
C ASN A 168 6.91 -0.99 -16.89
N ASP A 169 7.76 -1.32 -17.84
CA ASP A 169 9.07 -0.70 -18.10
C ASP A 169 8.97 0.69 -18.75
N ARG A 170 7.81 1.04 -19.30
CA ARG A 170 7.56 2.37 -19.91
C ARG A 170 7.20 3.44 -18.87
N TRP A 171 6.82 3.02 -17.66
CA TRP A 171 6.56 3.87 -16.50
C TRP A 171 7.04 3.18 -15.22
N PRO A 172 8.36 2.99 -15.05
CA PRO A 172 8.92 2.20 -13.97
C PRO A 172 8.75 2.90 -12.62
N ILE A 173 8.59 2.08 -11.57
CA ILE A 173 8.71 2.56 -10.19
C ILE A 173 10.19 2.63 -9.85
N LEU A 174 10.70 3.85 -9.68
CA LEU A 174 12.11 4.09 -9.34
C LEU A 174 12.28 3.95 -7.83
N THR A 175 13.14 3.00 -7.42
CA THR A 175 13.46 2.74 -6.02
C THR A 175 14.95 2.45 -5.87
N HIS A 176 15.44 2.51 -4.63
CA HIS A 176 16.79 2.04 -4.33
C HIS A 176 16.85 0.52 -4.42
N VAL A 177 17.68 0.02 -5.32
CA VAL A 177 17.97 -1.41 -5.44
C VAL A 177 19.40 -1.64 -4.98
N PRO A 178 19.63 -2.39 -3.87
CA PRO A 178 20.97 -2.72 -3.44
C PRO A 178 21.70 -3.55 -4.51
N SER A 179 22.99 -3.27 -4.70
CA SER A 179 23.83 -4.03 -5.62
C SER A 179 24.11 -5.41 -5.02
N GLN A 180 23.33 -6.39 -5.43
CA GLN A 180 23.43 -7.78 -5.00
C GLN A 180 23.35 -8.71 -6.21
N PRO A 181 23.92 -9.95 -6.13
CA PRO A 181 23.82 -10.92 -7.20
C PRO A 181 22.37 -11.34 -7.44
N PRO A 182 22.06 -11.95 -8.59
CA PRO A 182 20.74 -12.52 -8.84
C PRO A 182 20.33 -13.54 -7.76
N ALA A 183 19.02 -13.72 -7.59
CA ALA A 183 18.49 -14.74 -6.71
C ALA A 183 18.97 -16.15 -7.12
N LYS A 184 19.25 -17.01 -6.14
CA LYS A 184 19.76 -18.36 -6.37
C LYS A 184 18.85 -19.41 -5.72
N PHE A 185 18.45 -20.39 -6.52
CA PHE A 185 17.73 -21.58 -6.07
C PHE A 185 18.69 -22.77 -6.08
N VAL A 186 18.86 -23.39 -4.93
CA VAL A 186 19.80 -24.52 -4.76
C VAL A 186 18.99 -25.79 -4.56
N HIS A 187 19.35 -26.85 -5.24
CA HIS A 187 18.83 -28.18 -4.97
C HIS A 187 19.96 -29.18 -4.89
N ASP A 188 19.80 -30.14 -4.03
CA ASP A 188 20.64 -31.31 -3.96
C ASP A 188 19.92 -32.52 -4.57
N SER A 189 20.70 -33.48 -5.04
CA SER A 189 20.28 -34.64 -5.84
C SER A 189 19.03 -35.34 -5.27
N GLY A 190 17.87 -34.99 -5.77
CA GLY A 190 16.64 -35.76 -5.71
C GLY A 190 15.66 -35.50 -4.57
N LYS A 191 16.00 -34.78 -3.50
CA LYS A 191 15.07 -34.53 -2.37
C LYS A 191 15.01 -33.12 -1.86
N HIS A 192 16.04 -32.32 -2.03
CA HIS A 192 16.10 -30.93 -1.60
C HIS A 192 16.03 -30.00 -2.80
N ILE A 193 14.86 -29.49 -3.12
CA ILE A 193 14.68 -28.57 -4.23
C ILE A 193 14.27 -27.22 -3.65
N GLY A 194 15.17 -26.22 -3.74
CA GLY A 194 14.85 -24.84 -3.48
C GLY A 194 13.90 -24.33 -4.57
N ARG A 195 12.71 -23.89 -4.20
CA ARG A 195 11.69 -23.40 -5.14
C ARG A 195 10.83 -22.29 -4.56
N ALA A 196 10.38 -21.42 -5.45
CA ALA A 196 9.37 -20.42 -5.16
C ALA A 196 8.23 -20.54 -6.18
N LEU A 197 6.99 -20.43 -5.70
CA LEU A 197 5.76 -20.52 -6.47
C LEU A 197 4.91 -19.30 -6.15
N ASP A 198 4.36 -18.64 -7.17
CA ASP A 198 3.50 -17.45 -7.01
C ASP A 198 4.11 -16.44 -6.03
N SER A 199 5.39 -16.11 -6.21
CA SER A 199 6.18 -15.34 -5.25
C SER A 199 7.09 -14.34 -5.93
N LEU A 200 7.34 -13.21 -5.28
CA LEU A 200 8.33 -12.23 -5.68
C LEU A 200 9.65 -12.47 -4.95
N VAL A 201 10.74 -12.64 -5.70
CA VAL A 201 12.05 -12.97 -5.14
C VAL A 201 13.08 -11.95 -5.61
N SER A 202 13.60 -11.16 -4.68
CA SER A 202 14.53 -10.07 -4.94
C SER A 202 15.98 -10.55 -5.13
N ASN A 203 16.86 -9.62 -5.52
CA ASN A 203 18.30 -9.86 -5.67
C ASN A 203 18.92 -10.36 -4.36
N GLY A 204 19.96 -11.19 -4.45
CA GLY A 204 20.70 -11.71 -3.29
C GLY A 204 19.96 -12.75 -2.48
N VAL A 205 18.73 -13.08 -2.81
CA VAL A 205 17.98 -14.16 -2.13
C VAL A 205 18.59 -15.52 -2.45
N ILE A 206 18.70 -16.37 -1.43
CA ILE A 206 19.09 -17.77 -1.61
C ILE A 206 18.01 -18.66 -1.01
N VAL A 207 17.39 -19.50 -1.85
CA VAL A 207 16.48 -20.56 -1.41
C VAL A 207 17.21 -21.89 -1.53
N SER A 208 17.72 -22.41 -0.40
CA SER A 208 18.58 -23.59 -0.32
C SER A 208 17.78 -24.82 0.13
N GLY A 209 17.05 -25.46 -0.78
CA GLY A 209 16.25 -26.64 -0.48
C GLY A 209 14.97 -26.39 0.29
N GLY A 210 14.54 -25.14 0.42
CA GLY A 210 13.28 -24.72 1.04
C GLY A 210 12.16 -24.49 0.01
N LEU A 211 10.92 -24.40 0.50
CA LEU A 211 9.72 -24.04 -0.26
C LEU A 211 9.25 -22.66 0.10
N VAL A 212 9.10 -21.81 -0.91
CA VAL A 212 8.47 -20.50 -0.80
C VAL A 212 7.20 -20.51 -1.64
N ARG A 213 6.10 -20.04 -1.10
CA ARG A 213 4.82 -19.98 -1.80
C ARG A 213 4.04 -18.71 -1.43
N GLU A 214 3.45 -18.04 -2.45
CA GLU A 214 2.62 -16.86 -2.27
C GLU A 214 3.27 -15.83 -1.32
N SER A 215 4.57 -15.52 -1.56
CA SER A 215 5.37 -14.75 -0.60
C SER A 215 6.26 -13.73 -1.30
N VAL A 216 6.61 -12.67 -0.58
CA VAL A 216 7.56 -11.66 -1.04
C VAL A 216 8.84 -11.79 -0.23
N LEU A 217 9.96 -12.03 -0.92
CA LEU A 217 11.29 -12.08 -0.34
C LEU A 217 12.11 -10.86 -0.77
N SER A 218 12.42 -9.99 0.18
CA SER A 218 13.26 -8.80 -0.01
C SER A 218 14.73 -9.16 -0.21
N PRO A 219 15.59 -8.19 -0.59
CA PRO A 219 16.99 -8.45 -0.89
C PRO A 219 17.75 -9.15 0.25
N GLY A 220 18.58 -10.12 -0.11
CA GLY A 220 19.48 -10.81 0.82
C GLY A 220 18.82 -11.84 1.75
N VAL A 221 17.54 -12.12 1.58
CA VAL A 221 16.85 -13.15 2.38
C VAL A 221 17.43 -14.54 2.08
N ARG A 222 17.55 -15.35 3.14
CA ARG A 222 17.99 -16.75 3.04
C ARG A 222 16.92 -17.69 3.58
N VAL A 223 16.51 -18.66 2.79
CA VAL A 223 15.60 -19.73 3.20
C VAL A 223 16.36 -21.05 3.14
N ASN A 224 16.60 -21.65 4.30
CA ASN A 224 17.43 -22.87 4.44
C ASN A 224 16.65 -24.15 4.13
N SER A 225 17.36 -25.29 4.23
CA SER A 225 16.85 -26.60 3.83
C SER A 225 15.60 -26.99 4.61
N TRP A 226 14.61 -27.52 3.90
CA TRP A 226 13.33 -27.98 4.46
C TRP A 226 12.45 -26.87 5.07
N ALA A 227 12.91 -25.63 5.10
CA ALA A 227 12.09 -24.52 5.57
C ALA A 227 10.91 -24.29 4.63
N ARG A 228 9.81 -23.77 5.18
CA ARG A 228 8.61 -23.39 4.44
C ARG A 228 8.25 -21.96 4.75
N VAL A 229 8.04 -21.21 3.70
CA VAL A 229 7.56 -19.82 3.76
C VAL A 229 6.30 -19.74 2.91
N GLU A 230 5.16 -19.52 3.54
CA GLU A 230 3.85 -19.54 2.88
C GLU A 230 3.07 -18.29 3.26
N ARG A 231 2.59 -17.53 2.28
CA ARG A 231 1.84 -16.29 2.50
C ARG A 231 2.57 -15.39 3.52
N ALA A 232 3.77 -14.93 3.14
CA ALA A 232 4.61 -14.16 4.04
C ALA A 232 5.34 -13.04 3.32
N VAL A 233 5.59 -11.94 4.05
CA VAL A 233 6.43 -10.83 3.63
C VAL A 233 7.71 -10.90 4.46
N ILE A 234 8.82 -11.21 3.82
CA ILE A 234 10.12 -11.38 4.48
C ILE A 234 11.03 -10.23 4.04
N LEU A 235 11.39 -9.34 4.96
CA LEU A 235 12.18 -8.16 4.66
C LEU A 235 13.69 -8.46 4.69
N ASP A 236 14.48 -7.44 4.31
CA ASP A 236 15.90 -7.56 3.94
C ASP A 236 16.74 -8.33 4.96
N ASN A 237 17.66 -9.16 4.44
CA ASN A 237 18.67 -9.90 5.20
C ASN A 237 18.12 -10.85 6.29
N THR A 238 16.86 -11.22 6.19
CA THR A 238 16.25 -12.19 7.13
C THR A 238 16.72 -13.60 6.78
N VAL A 239 16.96 -14.40 7.81
CA VAL A 239 17.34 -15.80 7.69
C VAL A 239 16.20 -16.67 8.23
N VAL A 240 15.69 -17.59 7.42
CA VAL A 240 14.76 -18.65 7.84
C VAL A 240 15.54 -19.94 7.98
N GLY A 241 15.64 -20.45 9.20
CA GLY A 241 16.43 -21.60 9.59
C GLY A 241 15.94 -22.92 8.98
N GLU A 242 16.71 -23.98 9.14
CA GLU A 242 16.35 -25.31 8.62
C GLU A 242 15.07 -25.84 9.29
N HIS A 243 14.19 -26.45 8.52
CA HIS A 243 12.90 -26.96 9.00
C HIS A 243 11.95 -25.91 9.64
N ALA A 244 12.32 -24.63 9.63
CA ALA A 244 11.45 -23.57 10.14
C ALA A 244 10.22 -23.39 9.25
N MET A 245 9.13 -22.90 9.85
CA MET A 245 7.89 -22.61 9.14
C MET A 245 7.45 -21.16 9.43
N VAL A 246 7.31 -20.38 8.38
CA VAL A 246 6.75 -19.02 8.44
C VAL A 246 5.48 -19.01 7.60
N ARG A 247 4.34 -18.65 8.22
CA ARG A 247 3.04 -18.59 7.54
C ARG A 247 2.22 -17.41 8.01
N ASP A 248 1.49 -16.76 7.10
CA ASP A 248 0.66 -15.60 7.40
C ASP A 248 1.38 -14.61 8.32
N ALA A 249 2.57 -14.13 7.87
CA ALA A 249 3.47 -13.35 8.70
C ALA A 249 4.22 -12.28 7.94
N ILE A 250 4.59 -11.22 8.66
CA ILE A 250 5.54 -10.20 8.24
C ILE A 250 6.76 -10.33 9.13
N ILE A 251 7.92 -10.61 8.53
CA ILE A 251 9.20 -10.68 9.25
C ILE A 251 10.05 -9.49 8.83
N ASP A 252 10.35 -8.60 9.77
CA ASP A 252 11.11 -7.39 9.50
C ASP A 252 12.61 -7.68 9.28
N LYS A 253 13.34 -6.65 8.93
CA LYS A 253 14.75 -6.70 8.48
C LYS A 253 15.69 -7.28 9.52
N ASN A 254 16.67 -8.05 9.05
CA ASN A 254 17.75 -8.60 9.87
C ASN A 254 17.28 -9.53 11.02
N VAL A 255 16.14 -10.17 10.86
CA VAL A 255 15.62 -11.16 11.81
C VAL A 255 16.15 -12.55 11.42
N THR A 256 16.46 -13.38 12.43
CA THR A 256 16.75 -14.79 12.24
C THR A 256 15.63 -15.61 12.89
N VAL A 257 14.94 -16.40 12.08
CA VAL A 257 14.03 -17.44 12.56
C VAL A 257 14.87 -18.70 12.75
N PRO A 258 15.04 -19.22 13.99
CA PRO A 258 15.88 -20.39 14.25
C PRO A 258 15.39 -21.67 13.58
N ASP A 259 16.24 -22.70 13.56
CA ASP A 259 15.91 -24.00 13.00
C ASP A 259 14.69 -24.64 13.70
N GLY A 260 13.77 -25.18 12.93
CA GLY A 260 12.56 -25.84 13.41
C GLY A 260 11.50 -24.94 14.00
N VAL A 261 11.74 -23.63 14.14
CA VAL A 261 10.80 -22.70 14.76
C VAL A 261 9.64 -22.40 13.82
N GLN A 262 8.44 -22.28 14.41
CA GLN A 262 7.23 -21.87 13.69
C GLN A 262 6.87 -20.44 14.05
N VAL A 263 6.54 -19.62 13.04
CA VAL A 263 6.03 -18.26 13.16
C VAL A 263 4.78 -18.13 12.31
N GLY A 264 3.72 -17.58 12.90
CA GLY A 264 2.46 -17.36 12.20
C GLY A 264 1.57 -18.61 12.07
N VAL A 265 1.95 -19.72 12.64
CA VAL A 265 1.20 -21.00 12.63
C VAL A 265 0.25 -21.08 13.83
N ASP A 266 0.76 -20.83 15.03
CA ASP A 266 0.01 -20.76 16.27
C ASP A 266 0.02 -19.33 16.80
N LYS A 267 -1.09 -18.63 16.62
CA LYS A 267 -1.22 -17.21 16.96
C LYS A 267 -1.17 -16.94 18.46
N GLU A 268 -1.65 -17.86 19.28
CA GLU A 268 -1.59 -17.73 20.74
C GLU A 268 -0.16 -17.91 21.24
N HIS A 269 0.55 -18.87 20.69
CA HIS A 269 1.98 -19.06 20.98
C HIS A 269 2.80 -17.84 20.52
N ASP A 270 2.49 -17.26 19.36
CA ASP A 270 3.15 -16.06 18.86
C ASP A 270 2.91 -14.86 19.81
N ARG A 271 1.69 -14.64 20.28
CA ARG A 271 1.39 -13.60 21.27
C ARG A 271 2.14 -13.82 22.59
N ALA A 272 2.21 -15.07 23.04
CA ALA A 272 2.94 -15.41 24.28
C ALA A 272 4.45 -15.13 24.18
N ARG A 273 5.02 -15.19 22.96
CA ARG A 273 6.41 -14.80 22.68
C ARG A 273 6.60 -13.28 22.48
N GLY A 274 5.53 -12.49 22.61
CA GLY A 274 5.57 -11.03 22.46
C GLY A 274 5.51 -10.55 21.01
N PHE A 275 5.08 -11.38 20.07
CA PHE A 275 4.83 -10.95 18.70
C PHE A 275 3.48 -10.26 18.58
N VAL A 276 3.42 -9.26 17.69
CA VAL A 276 2.15 -8.61 17.33
C VAL A 276 1.38 -9.55 16.41
N VAL A 277 0.09 -9.73 16.68
CA VAL A 277 -0.81 -10.43 15.78
C VAL A 277 -1.94 -9.48 15.41
N SER A 278 -2.08 -9.17 14.13
CA SER A 278 -3.07 -8.24 13.60
C SER A 278 -4.51 -8.74 13.78
N ALA A 279 -5.48 -7.92 13.43
CA ALA A 279 -6.90 -8.28 13.47
C ALA A 279 -7.24 -9.44 12.52
N ALA A 280 -6.63 -9.48 11.32
CA ALA A 280 -6.79 -10.58 10.37
C ALA A 280 -5.91 -11.80 10.70
N GLY A 281 -5.12 -11.76 11.79
CA GLY A 281 -4.30 -12.88 12.24
C GLY A 281 -2.92 -12.95 11.58
N ILE A 282 -2.39 -11.83 11.07
CA ILE A 282 -1.03 -11.78 10.55
C ILE A 282 -0.05 -11.58 11.70
N THR A 283 0.91 -12.49 11.84
CA THR A 283 1.96 -12.38 12.87
C THR A 283 3.08 -11.47 12.37
N VAL A 284 3.50 -10.52 13.21
CA VAL A 284 4.56 -9.58 12.88
C VAL A 284 5.72 -9.74 13.87
N VAL A 285 6.91 -9.99 13.31
CA VAL A 285 8.17 -9.99 14.05
C VAL A 285 8.94 -8.74 13.64
N GLY A 286 9.12 -7.82 14.59
CA GLY A 286 9.75 -6.52 14.37
C GLY A 286 11.26 -6.61 14.23
N LYS A 287 11.85 -5.59 13.61
CA LYS A 287 13.29 -5.46 13.43
C LYS A 287 14.05 -5.57 14.77
N GLY A 288 15.03 -6.48 14.82
CA GLY A 288 15.84 -6.71 16.02
C GLY A 288 15.12 -7.47 17.14
N GLN A 289 13.90 -7.92 16.90
CA GLN A 289 13.19 -8.79 17.83
C GLN A 289 13.77 -10.21 17.73
N GLU A 290 14.09 -10.78 18.89
CA GLU A 290 14.55 -12.18 18.97
C GLU A 290 13.36 -13.12 18.74
N VAL A 291 13.62 -14.19 18.00
CA VAL A 291 12.67 -15.31 17.82
C VAL A 291 13.15 -16.46 18.70
N PRO A 292 12.49 -16.71 19.84
CA PRO A 292 12.88 -17.84 20.70
C PRO A 292 12.71 -19.18 20.00
N ALA A 293 13.64 -20.10 20.28
CA ALA A 293 13.64 -21.44 19.74
C ALA A 293 12.54 -22.31 20.37
#